data_1fbaab24c9cd9616f0a69e1a7f026114
#
_entry.id   1fbaab24c9cd9616f0a69e1a7f026114
#
_cell.length_a   1.000
_cell.length_b   1.000
_cell.length_c   1.000
_cell.angle_alpha   90.00
_cell.angle_beta   90.00
_cell.angle_gamma   90.00
#
_symmetry.space_group_name_H-M   'P 1'
#
loop_
_entity.id
_entity.type
_entity.pdbx_description
1 polymer ?
#
loop_
_entity_poly.entity_id
_entity_poly.type
_entity_poly.pdbx_seq_one_letter_code
_entity_poly.pdbx_strand_id
1 'polypeptide(L)'
;MAYKQQLLPMEKVFRDPVHSYIHVQHQVILDLINSREVQRLRRIHQLGTASFTFHGAEHTRFSHSLGVYEIARNICDLFERNYSIEKIGPSGWDDRERLVTLCAALLHDIGHGAYSHTFEYLFQTDHEVQTVAILTSPETEVYQILNRVEAGFPEKVASVITKEYPNPQVVQMISSQIDADRMDYLLRDAYYTGTEYGTFDLKRILRVIRPYEHGISFSMNGMHAVEDYIVSRYQMYVQVYFHPTSRGMEVGLSHLLARAKELFSTEIAYFERSAPLLVPFLNETYQLEDYLKLDDGVLNTYFIHWLESRDPILSDLARRFLNRKPLKSVTFSPETDQTRITSLVEAVEKVGFNATYYTAINSSFDLPYDLYRPNAKNSRTQIELQEKDGTLIELSHVSALVAALAGQSQGDHRFYFPREMTHEDHSTSYDLFYETYLQFRAHIVNGALI
;
A
#
# COMPACT_ATOMS: atom_id res chain seq x y z
N MET A 1 16.16 -21.87 28.38
CA MET A 1 15.33 -20.64 28.28
C MET A 1 14.15 -20.95 27.39
N ALA A 2 12.93 -20.57 27.74
CA ALA A 2 11.79 -20.78 26.86
C ALA A 2 12.00 -19.97 25.55
N TYR A 3 11.53 -20.48 24.41
CA TYR A 3 11.70 -19.85 23.10
C TYR A 3 11.21 -18.39 23.06
N LYS A 4 10.11 -18.11 23.77
CA LYS A 4 9.56 -16.76 23.97
C LYS A 4 10.59 -15.75 24.54
N GLN A 5 11.52 -16.19 25.36
CA GLN A 5 12.52 -15.36 26.05
C GLN A 5 13.92 -15.50 25.46
N GLN A 6 14.05 -16.24 24.35
CA GLN A 6 15.36 -16.52 23.77
C GLN A 6 15.87 -15.30 23.03
N LEU A 7 16.91 -14.69 23.57
CA LEU A 7 17.67 -13.64 22.89
C LEU A 7 18.80 -14.27 22.07
N LEU A 8 19.21 -13.59 21.02
CA LEU A 8 20.38 -13.94 20.23
C LEU A 8 21.66 -13.78 21.07
N PRO A 9 22.66 -14.64 20.93
CA PRO A 9 23.96 -14.50 21.63
C PRO A 9 24.64 -13.17 21.29
N MET A 10 24.43 -12.69 20.09
CA MET A 10 24.84 -11.38 19.60
C MET A 10 23.70 -10.80 18.78
N GLU A 11 23.38 -9.53 19.00
CA GLU A 11 22.39 -8.80 18.22
C GLU A 11 22.68 -8.90 16.74
N LYS A 12 21.64 -9.20 15.94
CA LYS A 12 21.73 -9.14 14.48
C LYS A 12 21.32 -7.76 14.00
N VAL A 13 22.14 -7.19 13.11
CA VAL A 13 21.92 -5.84 12.59
C VAL A 13 21.78 -5.90 11.07
N PHE A 14 20.75 -5.22 10.54
CA PHE A 14 20.57 -5.02 9.11
C PHE A 14 20.80 -3.56 8.75
N ARG A 15 21.55 -3.29 7.69
CA ARG A 15 21.74 -1.94 7.18
C ARG A 15 20.48 -1.51 6.43
N ASP A 16 19.97 -0.33 6.73
CA ASP A 16 18.78 0.23 6.10
C ASP A 16 19.01 1.71 5.71
N PRO A 17 18.59 2.15 4.52
CA PRO A 17 18.86 3.52 4.07
C PRO A 17 18.02 4.57 4.81
N VAL A 18 16.89 4.19 5.39
CA VAL A 18 15.97 5.10 6.11
C VAL A 18 16.31 5.14 7.60
N HIS A 19 16.44 3.97 8.23
CA HIS A 19 16.67 3.84 9.68
C HIS A 19 18.13 3.69 10.05
N SER A 20 19.06 3.68 9.08
CA SER A 20 20.47 3.39 9.25
C SER A 20 20.74 1.94 9.65
N TYR A 21 20.19 1.47 10.75
CA TYR A 21 20.29 0.10 11.25
C TYR A 21 18.97 -0.37 11.83
N ILE A 22 18.67 -1.64 11.56
CA ILE A 22 17.54 -2.38 12.14
C ILE A 22 18.12 -3.41 13.08
N HIS A 23 17.70 -3.37 14.34
CA HIS A 23 18.28 -4.15 15.42
C HIS A 23 17.39 -5.33 15.81
N VAL A 24 17.88 -6.56 15.67
CA VAL A 24 17.16 -7.78 16.01
C VAL A 24 17.85 -8.49 17.16
N GLN A 25 17.14 -8.61 18.29
CA GLN A 25 17.63 -9.21 19.52
C GLN A 25 16.96 -10.55 19.82
N HIS A 26 15.71 -10.77 19.40
CA HIS A 26 14.95 -11.97 19.70
C HIS A 26 15.14 -13.04 18.61
N GLN A 27 15.38 -14.29 19.06
CA GLN A 27 15.48 -15.42 18.13
C GLN A 27 14.22 -15.60 17.28
N VAL A 28 13.04 -15.42 17.88
CA VAL A 28 11.74 -15.50 17.19
C VAL A 28 11.69 -14.54 15.99
N ILE A 29 12.10 -13.30 16.18
CA ILE A 29 12.09 -12.28 15.11
C ILE A 29 13.05 -12.65 13.99
N LEU A 30 14.25 -13.16 14.33
CA LEU A 30 15.21 -13.60 13.30
C LEU A 30 14.67 -14.81 12.52
N ASP A 31 14.05 -15.76 13.20
CA ASP A 31 13.44 -16.93 12.56
C ASP A 31 12.29 -16.50 11.62
N LEU A 32 11.43 -15.56 12.05
CA LEU A 32 10.37 -14.99 11.22
C LEU A 32 10.94 -14.27 9.99
N ILE A 33 11.97 -13.44 10.15
CA ILE A 33 12.62 -12.76 9.03
C ILE A 33 13.12 -13.78 8.00
N ASN A 34 13.62 -14.93 8.44
CA ASN A 34 14.15 -15.97 7.56
C ASN A 34 13.09 -16.92 6.99
N SER A 35 11.84 -16.85 7.44
CA SER A 35 10.76 -17.69 6.92
C SER A 35 10.48 -17.40 5.44
N ARG A 36 10.04 -18.43 4.71
CA ARG A 36 9.77 -18.33 3.26
C ARG A 36 8.71 -17.27 2.92
N GLU A 37 7.71 -17.11 3.78
CA GLU A 37 6.62 -16.15 3.59
C GLU A 37 7.14 -14.71 3.73
N VAL A 38 7.98 -14.42 4.71
CA VAL A 38 8.61 -13.10 4.86
C VAL A 38 9.63 -12.85 3.74
N GLN A 39 10.44 -13.86 3.37
CA GLN A 39 11.39 -13.74 2.25
C GLN A 39 10.70 -13.52 0.89
N ARG A 40 9.46 -13.99 0.73
CA ARG A 40 8.63 -13.69 -0.45
C ARG A 40 8.44 -12.19 -0.67
N LEU A 41 8.32 -11.41 0.39
CA LEU A 41 8.13 -9.95 0.31
C LEU A 41 9.29 -9.21 -0.40
N ARG A 42 10.47 -9.84 -0.56
CA ARG A 42 11.58 -9.28 -1.38
C ARG A 42 11.25 -9.20 -2.87
N ARG A 43 10.24 -9.91 -3.32
CA ARG A 43 9.83 -9.99 -4.72
C ARG A 43 8.50 -9.29 -4.99
N ILE A 44 8.05 -8.48 -4.03
CA ILE A 44 6.83 -7.67 -4.13
C ILE A 44 7.21 -6.21 -3.87
N HIS A 45 7.04 -5.36 -4.88
CA HIS A 45 7.32 -3.93 -4.75
C HIS A 45 6.32 -3.24 -3.82
N GLN A 46 6.83 -2.32 -3.01
CA GLN A 46 5.99 -1.54 -2.07
C GLN A 46 4.97 -0.68 -2.82
N LEU A 47 5.40 0.01 -3.84
CA LEU A 47 4.59 0.99 -4.59
C LEU A 47 4.08 0.45 -5.94
N GLY A 48 4.12 -0.86 -6.17
CA GLY A 48 3.59 -1.49 -7.37
C GLY A 48 4.07 -0.82 -8.66
N THR A 49 3.18 -0.12 -9.37
CA THR A 49 3.48 0.51 -10.66
C THR A 49 4.15 1.90 -10.54
N ALA A 50 4.40 2.41 -9.33
CA ALA A 50 4.95 3.75 -9.16
C ALA A 50 6.40 3.88 -9.69
N SER A 51 7.17 2.78 -9.77
CA SER A 51 8.52 2.77 -10.36
C SER A 51 8.51 3.18 -11.84
N PHE A 52 7.41 3.00 -12.54
CA PHE A 52 7.26 3.53 -13.91
C PHE A 52 7.26 5.07 -13.97
N THR A 53 7.00 5.75 -12.87
CA THR A 53 7.07 7.21 -12.76
C THR A 53 8.31 7.65 -12.01
N PHE A 54 8.52 7.08 -10.85
CA PHE A 54 9.64 7.34 -9.96
C PHE A 54 10.62 6.17 -10.06
N HIS A 55 11.57 6.24 -10.97
CA HIS A 55 12.43 5.10 -11.35
C HIS A 55 13.27 4.53 -10.19
N GLY A 56 13.44 5.27 -9.09
CA GLY A 56 14.08 4.78 -7.87
C GLY A 56 13.15 4.00 -6.93
N ALA A 57 11.83 3.99 -7.18
CA ALA A 57 10.83 3.35 -6.33
C ALA A 57 10.79 1.81 -6.51
N GLU A 58 11.95 1.16 -6.39
CA GLU A 58 12.16 -0.29 -6.55
C GLU A 58 12.26 -1.02 -5.20
N HIS A 59 11.96 -0.35 -4.09
CA HIS A 59 11.97 -0.97 -2.77
C HIS A 59 10.80 -1.93 -2.59
N THR A 60 11.03 -2.91 -1.73
CA THR A 60 10.12 -4.04 -1.56
C THR A 60 9.43 -3.98 -0.21
N ARG A 61 8.32 -4.70 -0.10
CA ARG A 61 7.59 -4.88 1.17
C ARG A 61 8.45 -5.49 2.26
N PHE A 62 9.47 -6.28 1.91
CA PHE A 62 10.43 -6.80 2.86
C PHE A 62 11.18 -5.69 3.61
N SER A 63 11.71 -4.71 2.90
CA SER A 63 12.43 -3.58 3.52
C SER A 63 11.51 -2.71 4.37
N HIS A 64 10.28 -2.52 3.93
CA HIS A 64 9.24 -1.84 4.70
C HIS A 64 8.89 -2.60 6.00
N SER A 65 8.60 -3.89 5.94
CA SER A 65 8.29 -4.71 7.13
C SER A 65 9.41 -4.65 8.19
N LEU A 66 10.67 -4.64 7.75
CA LEU A 66 11.81 -4.44 8.66
C LEU A 66 11.83 -3.04 9.29
N GLY A 67 11.47 -2.01 8.54
CA GLY A 67 11.41 -0.64 9.04
C GLY A 67 10.27 -0.43 10.04
N VAL A 68 9.11 -1.00 9.77
CA VAL A 68 7.96 -1.00 10.69
C VAL A 68 8.32 -1.70 12.01
N TYR A 69 8.97 -2.86 11.92
CA TYR A 69 9.51 -3.55 13.09
C TYR A 69 10.46 -2.65 13.89
N GLU A 70 11.40 -1.95 13.24
CA GLU A 70 12.38 -1.08 13.94
C GLU A 70 11.70 0.11 14.62
N ILE A 71 10.71 0.74 13.99
CA ILE A 71 9.94 1.82 14.62
C ILE A 71 9.18 1.29 15.84
N ALA A 72 8.47 0.17 15.71
CA ALA A 72 7.75 -0.45 16.82
C ALA A 72 8.69 -0.83 17.99
N ARG A 73 9.88 -1.37 17.67
CA ARG A 73 10.92 -1.66 18.67
C ARG A 73 11.36 -0.40 19.41
N ASN A 74 11.61 0.69 18.70
CA ASN A 74 11.99 1.97 19.30
C ASN A 74 10.89 2.53 20.19
N ILE A 75 9.62 2.37 19.82
CA ILE A 75 8.47 2.79 20.66
C ILE A 75 8.42 1.93 21.93
N CYS A 76 8.54 0.60 21.82
CA CYS A 76 8.58 -0.30 22.98
C CYS A 76 9.73 0.05 23.92
N ASP A 77 10.94 0.30 23.42
CA ASP A 77 12.10 0.70 24.22
C ASP A 77 11.88 2.04 24.93
N LEU A 78 11.26 2.99 24.24
CA LEU A 78 10.91 4.29 24.82
C LEU A 78 9.88 4.14 25.95
N PHE A 79 8.82 3.34 25.69
CA PHE A 79 7.72 3.16 26.61
C PHE A 79 8.18 2.43 27.88
N GLU A 80 8.94 1.34 27.73
CA GLU A 80 9.51 0.61 28.87
C GLU A 80 10.43 1.50 29.70
N ARG A 81 11.30 2.26 29.05
CA ARG A 81 12.24 3.15 29.76
C ARG A 81 11.57 4.28 30.50
N ASN A 82 10.49 4.89 29.96
CA ASN A 82 9.95 6.15 30.49
C ASN A 82 8.53 6.05 31.02
N TYR A 83 7.74 5.08 30.54
CA TYR A 83 6.28 5.02 30.75
C TYR A 83 5.79 3.61 31.06
N SER A 84 6.62 2.78 31.71
CA SER A 84 6.18 1.43 32.12
C SER A 84 5.08 1.52 33.18
N ILE A 85 4.30 0.44 33.34
CA ILE A 85 3.25 0.35 34.36
C ILE A 85 3.77 0.58 35.78
N GLU A 86 5.04 0.23 36.06
CA GLU A 86 5.69 0.46 37.37
C GLU A 86 5.94 1.96 37.62
N LYS A 87 6.06 2.77 36.55
CA LYS A 87 6.37 4.21 36.67
C LYS A 87 5.14 5.10 36.67
N ILE A 88 4.16 4.81 35.83
CA ILE A 88 3.01 5.68 35.62
C ILE A 88 1.66 4.99 35.91
N GLY A 89 1.70 3.75 36.44
CA GLY A 89 0.49 3.02 36.81
C GLY A 89 -0.22 2.33 35.62
N PRO A 90 -1.49 1.97 35.74
CA PRO A 90 -2.21 1.11 34.77
C PRO A 90 -2.30 1.67 33.34
N SER A 91 -2.15 2.97 33.15
CA SER A 91 -2.13 3.60 31.82
C SER A 91 -0.79 3.45 31.10
N GLY A 92 0.23 2.91 31.81
CA GLY A 92 1.58 2.72 31.30
C GLY A 92 1.70 1.51 30.37
N TRP A 93 2.90 1.35 29.81
CA TRP A 93 3.28 0.23 28.97
C TRP A 93 3.60 -1.02 29.80
N ASP A 94 2.99 -2.13 29.42
CA ASP A 94 3.36 -3.45 29.92
C ASP A 94 4.31 -4.14 28.93
N ASP A 95 5.58 -4.27 29.27
CA ASP A 95 6.58 -4.82 28.35
C ASP A 95 6.40 -6.32 28.04
N ARG A 96 5.48 -7.01 28.70
CA ARG A 96 5.03 -8.36 28.30
C ARG A 96 4.35 -8.37 26.92
N GLU A 97 3.85 -7.23 26.48
CA GLU A 97 3.24 -7.00 25.16
C GLU A 97 4.28 -6.80 24.04
N ARG A 98 5.56 -6.61 24.39
CA ARG A 98 6.64 -6.33 23.42
C ARG A 98 6.69 -7.34 22.29
N LEU A 99 6.74 -8.64 22.60
CA LEU A 99 6.94 -9.65 21.59
C LEU A 99 5.79 -9.75 20.59
N VAL A 100 4.53 -9.69 21.05
CA VAL A 100 3.37 -9.68 20.15
C VAL A 100 3.36 -8.44 19.26
N THR A 101 3.71 -7.27 19.83
CA THR A 101 3.84 -6.01 19.07
C THR A 101 4.88 -6.11 17.97
N LEU A 102 6.08 -6.63 18.30
CA LEU A 102 7.18 -6.77 17.34
C LEU A 102 6.87 -7.79 16.24
N CYS A 103 6.20 -8.91 16.58
CA CYS A 103 5.75 -9.88 15.60
C CYS A 103 4.68 -9.28 14.67
N ALA A 104 3.69 -8.57 15.23
CA ALA A 104 2.66 -7.90 14.44
C ALA A 104 3.26 -6.83 13.52
N ALA A 105 4.19 -6.02 14.01
CA ALA A 105 4.90 -5.01 13.22
C ALA A 105 5.65 -5.62 12.02
N LEU A 106 6.36 -6.73 12.23
CA LEU A 106 7.10 -7.41 11.16
C LEU A 106 6.16 -8.05 10.13
N LEU A 107 5.01 -8.57 10.57
CA LEU A 107 4.15 -9.45 9.77
C LEU A 107 2.88 -8.75 9.24
N HIS A 108 2.65 -7.47 9.53
CA HIS A 108 1.39 -6.78 9.21
C HIS A 108 1.04 -6.86 7.72
N ASP A 109 2.02 -6.77 6.84
CA ASP A 109 1.90 -6.72 5.38
C ASP A 109 2.22 -8.06 4.68
N ILE A 110 2.39 -9.17 5.44
CA ILE A 110 2.83 -10.44 4.87
C ILE A 110 1.84 -11.03 3.84
N GLY A 111 0.57 -10.65 3.95
CA GLY A 111 -0.51 -11.07 3.07
C GLY A 111 -0.58 -10.35 1.74
N HIS A 112 0.22 -9.30 1.49
CA HIS A 112 0.18 -8.62 0.20
C HIS A 112 0.63 -9.52 -0.96
N GLY A 113 -0.09 -9.39 -2.09
CA GLY A 113 0.17 -10.11 -3.35
C GLY A 113 0.97 -9.30 -4.36
N ALA A 114 1.23 -9.93 -5.50
CA ALA A 114 1.87 -9.30 -6.64
C ALA A 114 1.05 -8.08 -7.09
N TYR A 115 1.73 -6.94 -7.35
CA TYR A 115 1.06 -5.67 -7.70
C TYR A 115 -0.10 -5.29 -6.78
N SER A 116 -0.12 -5.83 -5.57
CA SER A 116 -1.01 -5.54 -4.43
C SER A 116 -2.46 -5.21 -4.83
N HIS A 117 -2.87 -3.96 -4.73
CA HIS A 117 -4.27 -3.55 -4.86
C HIS A 117 -4.91 -3.82 -6.23
N THR A 118 -4.14 -3.78 -7.33
CA THR A 118 -4.68 -4.12 -8.66
C THR A 118 -5.07 -5.59 -8.72
N PHE A 119 -4.22 -6.47 -8.17
CA PHE A 119 -4.49 -7.90 -8.10
C PHE A 119 -5.67 -8.20 -7.17
N GLU A 120 -5.69 -7.57 -6.01
CA GLU A 120 -6.75 -7.72 -5.00
C GLU A 120 -8.13 -7.36 -5.57
N TYR A 121 -8.23 -6.22 -6.23
CA TYR A 121 -9.49 -5.76 -6.82
C TYR A 121 -10.01 -6.76 -7.86
N LEU A 122 -9.16 -7.26 -8.74
CA LEU A 122 -9.58 -8.12 -9.85
C LEU A 122 -9.90 -9.55 -9.44
N PHE A 123 -9.10 -10.12 -8.52
CA PHE A 123 -9.23 -11.50 -8.07
C PHE A 123 -9.94 -11.62 -6.72
N GLN A 124 -10.47 -10.50 -6.19
CA GLN A 124 -11.21 -10.44 -4.93
C GLN A 124 -10.42 -11.07 -3.76
N THR A 125 -9.12 -10.83 -3.76
CA THR A 125 -8.27 -11.18 -2.64
C THR A 125 -8.17 -9.97 -1.71
N ASP A 126 -7.98 -10.21 -0.43
CA ASP A 126 -7.81 -9.18 0.59
C ASP A 126 -6.54 -9.47 1.37
N HIS A 127 -5.60 -8.53 1.41
CA HIS A 127 -4.30 -8.74 2.05
C HIS A 127 -4.41 -8.93 3.58
N GLU A 128 -5.36 -8.28 4.27
CA GLU A 128 -5.58 -8.52 5.70
C GLU A 128 -6.08 -9.96 5.93
N VAL A 129 -7.00 -10.45 5.09
CA VAL A 129 -7.48 -11.85 5.13
C VAL A 129 -6.34 -12.82 4.84
N GLN A 130 -5.52 -12.55 3.82
CA GLN A 130 -4.36 -13.39 3.51
C GLN A 130 -3.31 -13.34 4.61
N THR A 131 -3.09 -12.18 5.24
CA THR A 131 -2.19 -12.06 6.41
C THR A 131 -2.67 -12.99 7.53
N VAL A 132 -3.95 -12.94 7.90
CA VAL A 132 -4.51 -13.82 8.93
C VAL A 132 -4.36 -15.28 8.53
N ALA A 133 -4.66 -15.64 7.28
CA ALA A 133 -4.50 -17.01 6.78
C ALA A 133 -3.05 -17.51 6.89
N ILE A 134 -2.06 -16.67 6.54
CA ILE A 134 -0.64 -17.03 6.69
C ILE A 134 -0.26 -17.21 8.16
N LEU A 135 -0.73 -16.32 9.04
CA LEU A 135 -0.43 -16.36 10.47
C LEU A 135 -1.01 -17.60 11.17
N THR A 136 -2.19 -18.07 10.71
CA THR A 136 -2.96 -19.12 11.40
C THR A 136 -2.95 -20.49 10.71
N SER A 137 -2.39 -20.60 9.50
CA SER A 137 -2.29 -21.88 8.79
C SER A 137 -1.11 -22.72 9.30
N PRO A 138 -1.32 -23.97 9.79
CA PRO A 138 -0.25 -24.85 10.23
C PRO A 138 0.80 -25.19 9.16
N GLU A 139 0.51 -24.97 7.90
CA GLU A 139 1.38 -25.27 6.76
C GLU A 139 2.44 -24.21 6.51
N THR A 140 2.31 -23.01 7.12
CA THR A 140 3.25 -21.93 6.96
C THR A 140 4.41 -22.02 7.98
N GLU A 141 5.59 -21.57 7.57
CA GLU A 141 6.74 -21.47 8.50
C GLU A 141 6.47 -20.41 9.57
N VAL A 142 5.79 -19.33 9.22
CA VAL A 142 5.38 -18.26 10.16
C VAL A 142 4.52 -18.83 11.30
N TYR A 143 3.47 -19.58 10.98
CA TYR A 143 2.68 -20.25 12.02
C TYR A 143 3.52 -21.14 12.91
N GLN A 144 4.35 -22.00 12.31
CA GLN A 144 5.19 -22.94 13.05
C GLN A 144 6.15 -22.23 14.01
N ILE A 145 6.71 -21.10 13.60
CA ILE A 145 7.57 -20.27 14.44
C ILE A 145 6.75 -19.63 15.58
N LEU A 146 5.64 -18.97 15.26
CA LEU A 146 4.79 -18.33 16.27
C LEU A 146 4.22 -19.32 17.28
N ASN A 147 3.76 -20.48 16.84
CA ASN A 147 3.20 -21.52 17.72
C ASN A 147 4.23 -22.13 18.70
N ARG A 148 5.54 -22.04 18.39
CA ARG A 148 6.61 -22.41 19.33
C ARG A 148 6.77 -21.39 20.49
N VAL A 149 6.27 -20.18 20.35
CA VAL A 149 6.31 -19.13 21.39
C VAL A 149 5.43 -19.53 22.56
N GLU A 150 4.16 -19.71 22.28
CA GLU A 150 3.13 -20.27 23.19
C GLU A 150 1.91 -20.71 22.38
N ALA A 151 1.10 -21.61 22.94
CA ALA A 151 -0.14 -22.01 22.31
C ALA A 151 -1.09 -20.80 22.15
N GLY A 152 -1.66 -20.62 20.95
CA GLY A 152 -2.53 -19.48 20.63
C GLY A 152 -1.80 -18.15 20.31
N PHE A 153 -0.45 -18.18 20.22
CA PHE A 153 0.30 -16.97 19.88
C PHE A 153 0.09 -16.51 18.43
N PRO A 154 -0.03 -17.40 17.41
CA PRO A 154 -0.44 -17.01 16.06
C PRO A 154 -1.73 -16.18 16.04
N GLU A 155 -2.76 -16.63 16.76
CA GLU A 155 -4.06 -15.98 16.85
C GLU A 155 -3.96 -14.63 17.58
N LYS A 156 -3.10 -14.52 18.58
CA LYS A 156 -2.80 -13.23 19.25
C LYS A 156 -2.20 -12.22 18.28
N VAL A 157 -1.21 -12.63 17.48
CA VAL A 157 -0.62 -11.75 16.46
C VAL A 157 -1.65 -11.39 15.40
N ALA A 158 -2.44 -12.35 14.92
CA ALA A 158 -3.53 -12.12 13.98
C ALA A 158 -4.55 -11.11 14.50
N SER A 159 -4.94 -11.20 15.78
CA SER A 159 -5.90 -10.28 16.40
C SER A 159 -5.38 -8.82 16.49
N VAL A 160 -4.07 -8.60 16.50
CA VAL A 160 -3.51 -7.25 16.36
C VAL A 160 -3.80 -6.68 14.97
N ILE A 161 -3.61 -7.49 13.93
CA ILE A 161 -3.87 -7.11 12.53
C ILE A 161 -5.35 -6.84 12.30
N THR A 162 -6.24 -7.69 12.82
CA THR A 162 -7.71 -7.49 12.73
C THR A 162 -8.22 -6.40 13.68
N LYS A 163 -7.34 -5.77 14.48
CA LYS A 163 -7.68 -4.70 15.42
C LYS A 163 -8.58 -5.14 16.58
N GLU A 164 -8.57 -6.44 16.88
CA GLU A 164 -9.37 -7.08 17.94
C GLU A 164 -8.56 -7.40 19.20
N TYR A 165 -7.25 -7.17 19.18
CA TYR A 165 -6.37 -7.40 20.30
C TYR A 165 -6.79 -6.54 21.51
N PRO A 166 -6.83 -7.09 22.75
CA PRO A 166 -7.38 -6.38 23.92
C PRO A 166 -6.60 -5.11 24.31
N ASN A 167 -5.29 -5.06 24.07
CA ASN A 167 -4.49 -3.89 24.41
C ASN A 167 -4.50 -2.86 23.27
N PRO A 168 -5.19 -1.71 23.43
CA PRO A 168 -5.29 -0.69 22.39
C PRO A 168 -3.95 -0.01 22.07
N GLN A 169 -3.00 0.00 23.01
CA GLN A 169 -1.65 0.53 22.75
C GLN A 169 -0.94 -0.30 21.67
N VAL A 170 -1.01 -1.63 21.76
CA VAL A 170 -0.45 -2.55 20.77
C VAL A 170 -1.11 -2.34 19.40
N VAL A 171 -2.44 -2.31 19.35
CA VAL A 171 -3.19 -2.11 18.11
C VAL A 171 -2.82 -0.77 17.46
N GLN A 172 -2.77 0.31 18.23
CA GLN A 172 -2.49 1.64 17.67
C GLN A 172 -1.03 1.85 17.28
N MET A 173 -0.09 1.09 17.83
CA MET A 173 1.30 1.09 17.32
C MET A 173 1.40 0.59 15.88
N ILE A 174 0.48 -0.29 15.46
CA ILE A 174 0.50 -0.93 14.14
C ILE A 174 -0.57 -0.35 13.20
N SER A 175 -1.70 0.10 13.75
CA SER A 175 -2.83 0.57 12.96
C SER A 175 -3.53 1.75 13.64
N SER A 176 -3.06 2.96 13.34
CA SER A 176 -3.66 4.23 13.79
C SER A 176 -3.43 5.34 12.76
N GLN A 177 -3.61 6.61 13.09
CA GLN A 177 -3.28 7.73 12.19
C GLN A 177 -1.78 8.03 12.15
N ILE A 178 -1.07 7.77 13.25
CA ILE A 178 0.39 7.90 13.35
C ILE A 178 0.89 6.62 14.02
N ASP A 179 1.17 5.63 13.21
CA ASP A 179 1.62 4.29 13.57
C ASP A 179 2.98 3.96 12.95
N ALA A 180 3.53 2.81 13.33
CA ALA A 180 4.82 2.37 12.83
C ALA A 180 4.81 2.11 11.31
N ASP A 181 3.70 1.59 10.78
CA ASP A 181 3.48 1.34 9.36
C ASP A 181 3.59 2.65 8.56
N ARG A 182 2.74 3.61 8.86
CA ARG A 182 2.69 4.91 8.17
C ARG A 182 3.97 5.71 8.31
N MET A 183 4.58 5.68 9.48
CA MET A 183 5.85 6.38 9.72
C MET A 183 6.99 5.80 8.88
N ASP A 184 7.03 4.48 8.69
CA ASP A 184 8.06 3.87 7.83
C ASP A 184 7.80 4.17 6.36
N TYR A 185 6.57 3.84 5.85
CA TYR A 185 6.37 3.96 4.41
C TYR A 185 6.48 5.40 3.92
N LEU A 186 6.02 6.41 4.66
CA LEU A 186 6.18 7.81 4.25
C LEU A 186 7.65 8.18 4.04
N LEU A 187 8.51 7.86 5.01
CA LEU A 187 9.94 8.14 4.92
C LEU A 187 10.62 7.30 3.83
N ARG A 188 10.27 6.03 3.76
CA ARG A 188 10.87 5.08 2.80
C ARG A 188 10.46 5.40 1.37
N ASP A 189 9.19 5.66 1.14
CA ASP A 189 8.67 6.01 -0.18
C ASP A 189 9.25 7.35 -0.64
N ALA A 190 9.34 8.36 0.25
CA ALA A 190 9.99 9.62 -0.07
C ALA A 190 11.46 9.42 -0.47
N TYR A 191 12.21 8.62 0.28
CA TYR A 191 13.59 8.31 -0.01
C TYR A 191 13.76 7.64 -1.40
N TYR A 192 12.98 6.61 -1.68
CA TYR A 192 13.11 5.83 -2.91
C TYR A 192 12.49 6.50 -4.14
N THR A 193 11.47 7.33 -3.96
CA THR A 193 10.93 8.15 -5.07
C THR A 193 11.81 9.36 -5.37
N GLY A 194 12.75 9.70 -4.48
CA GLY A 194 13.60 10.88 -4.61
C GLY A 194 12.83 12.19 -4.35
N THR A 195 11.75 12.13 -3.57
CA THR A 195 10.95 13.31 -3.20
C THR A 195 11.24 13.73 -1.76
N GLU A 196 11.09 15.01 -1.45
CA GLU A 196 11.24 15.52 -0.09
C GLU A 196 9.89 15.68 0.64
N TYR A 197 8.78 15.37 -0.05
CA TYR A 197 7.43 15.62 0.46
C TYR A 197 7.05 14.76 1.67
N GLY A 198 7.56 13.53 1.76
CA GLY A 198 7.26 12.59 2.84
C GLY A 198 8.20 12.68 4.03
N THR A 199 9.10 13.65 4.06
CA THR A 199 10.05 13.81 5.17
C THR A 199 9.41 14.54 6.35
N PHE A 200 9.62 14.00 7.55
CA PHE A 200 9.21 14.59 8.83
C PHE A 200 10.20 14.18 9.92
N ASP A 201 10.19 14.86 11.07
CA ASP A 201 11.08 14.54 12.19
C ASP A 201 10.59 13.33 12.99
N LEU A 202 10.89 12.12 12.51
CA LEU A 202 10.57 10.84 13.18
C LEU A 202 11.11 10.83 14.62
N LYS A 203 12.32 11.33 14.85
CA LYS A 203 12.93 11.34 16.20
C LYS A 203 12.13 12.21 17.15
N ARG A 204 11.57 13.33 16.66
CA ARG A 204 10.71 14.19 17.44
C ARG A 204 9.36 13.54 17.72
N ILE A 205 8.74 12.88 16.72
CA ILE A 205 7.50 12.11 16.92
C ILE A 205 7.72 11.05 18.00
N LEU A 206 8.76 10.23 17.90
CA LEU A 206 9.10 9.21 18.89
C LEU A 206 9.35 9.81 20.28
N ARG A 207 9.90 11.01 20.38
CA ARG A 207 10.12 11.68 21.68
C ARG A 207 8.82 12.16 22.33
N VAL A 208 7.80 12.48 21.56
CA VAL A 208 6.56 13.05 22.06
C VAL A 208 5.41 12.05 22.17
N ILE A 209 5.55 10.84 21.63
CA ILE A 209 4.59 9.75 21.74
C ILE A 209 4.42 9.29 23.20
N ARG A 210 3.21 8.99 23.64
CA ARG A 210 2.85 8.59 25.00
C ARG A 210 1.84 7.45 24.99
N PRO A 211 2.01 6.43 25.83
CA PRO A 211 0.95 5.49 26.07
C PRO A 211 -0.11 6.11 27.00
N TYR A 212 -1.34 5.71 26.83
CA TYR A 212 -2.43 5.97 27.77
C TYR A 212 -3.42 4.81 27.76
N GLU A 213 -4.41 4.82 28.64
CA GLU A 213 -5.33 3.70 28.87
C GLU A 213 -6.03 3.21 27.58
N HIS A 214 -6.37 4.12 26.67
CA HIS A 214 -7.10 3.79 25.45
C HIS A 214 -6.25 3.78 24.18
N GLY A 215 -4.91 3.79 24.30
CA GLY A 215 -4.00 3.70 23.18
C GLY A 215 -2.77 4.58 23.25
N ILE A 216 -2.56 5.38 22.20
CA ILE A 216 -1.39 6.24 22.01
C ILE A 216 -1.83 7.68 21.83
N SER A 217 -1.16 8.58 22.54
CA SER A 217 -1.30 10.02 22.40
C SER A 217 0.05 10.69 22.13
N PHE A 218 0.06 11.99 21.90
CA PHE A 218 1.27 12.78 21.71
C PHE A 218 1.27 13.96 22.68
N SER A 219 2.42 14.26 23.28
CA SER A 219 2.53 15.43 24.15
C SER A 219 2.21 16.72 23.39
N MET A 220 1.43 17.63 23.97
CA MET A 220 1.09 18.94 23.41
C MET A 220 2.33 19.71 22.91
N ASN A 221 3.47 19.58 23.58
CA ASN A 221 4.74 20.18 23.16
C ASN A 221 5.28 19.62 21.83
N GLY A 222 4.70 18.56 21.32
CA GLY A 222 5.03 17.93 20.04
C GLY A 222 4.09 18.30 18.90
N MET A 223 3.08 19.13 19.14
CA MET A 223 2.01 19.43 18.16
C MET A 223 2.56 19.75 16.77
N HIS A 224 3.56 20.62 16.66
CA HIS A 224 4.12 21.00 15.35
C HIS A 224 4.82 19.85 14.60
N ALA A 225 5.40 18.87 15.32
CA ALA A 225 5.96 17.68 14.67
C ALA A 225 4.84 16.76 14.14
N VAL A 226 3.71 16.71 14.85
CA VAL A 226 2.52 15.98 14.41
C VAL A 226 1.86 16.67 13.21
N GLU A 227 1.78 17.99 13.21
CA GLU A 227 1.34 18.79 12.06
C GLU A 227 2.19 18.53 10.81
N ASP A 228 3.52 18.59 10.97
CA ASP A 228 4.49 18.31 9.89
C ASP A 228 4.30 16.92 9.29
N TYR A 229 4.11 15.90 10.12
CA TYR A 229 3.75 14.56 9.69
C TYR A 229 2.46 14.52 8.84
N ILE A 230 1.39 15.20 9.27
CA ILE A 230 0.12 15.24 8.54
C ILE A 230 0.29 15.93 7.17
N VAL A 231 1.05 17.03 7.14
CA VAL A 231 1.37 17.74 5.89
C VAL A 231 2.19 16.86 4.95
N SER A 232 3.23 16.21 5.46
CA SER A 232 4.07 15.28 4.69
C SER A 232 3.23 14.15 4.10
N ARG A 233 2.35 13.56 4.89
CA ARG A 233 1.43 12.52 4.43
C ARG A 233 0.52 13.04 3.30
N TYR A 234 -0.11 14.18 3.48
CA TYR A 234 -0.96 14.81 2.46
C TYR A 234 -0.19 15.04 1.16
N GLN A 235 1.03 15.57 1.25
CA GLN A 235 1.88 15.84 0.09
C GLN A 235 2.26 14.56 -0.67
N MET A 236 2.61 13.48 0.03
CA MET A 236 2.91 12.19 -0.58
C MET A 236 1.69 11.61 -1.33
N TYR A 237 0.49 11.79 -0.79
CA TYR A 237 -0.73 11.39 -1.49
C TYR A 237 -0.89 12.11 -2.81
N VAL A 238 -0.84 13.44 -2.79
CA VAL A 238 -1.08 14.26 -3.99
C VAL A 238 0.02 14.07 -5.03
N GLN A 239 1.29 14.02 -4.60
CA GLN A 239 2.43 14.09 -5.51
C GLN A 239 2.93 12.70 -5.96
N VAL A 240 2.78 11.67 -5.13
CA VAL A 240 3.34 10.35 -5.40
C VAL A 240 2.26 9.32 -5.66
N TYR A 241 1.39 9.06 -4.68
CA TYR A 241 0.44 7.94 -4.79
C TYR A 241 -0.65 8.19 -5.83
N PHE A 242 -1.06 9.45 -6.02
CA PHE A 242 -2.06 9.86 -7.03
C PHE A 242 -1.46 10.39 -8.32
N HIS A 243 -0.15 10.18 -8.53
CA HIS A 243 0.48 10.66 -9.74
C HIS A 243 -0.19 10.07 -11.00
N PRO A 244 -0.65 10.91 -11.95
CA PRO A 244 -1.47 10.46 -13.09
C PRO A 244 -0.84 9.34 -13.92
N THR A 245 0.48 9.37 -14.10
CA THR A 245 1.21 8.35 -14.88
C THR A 245 1.25 7.01 -14.16
N SER A 246 1.48 6.99 -12.83
CA SER A 246 1.45 5.77 -12.02
C SER A 246 0.07 5.12 -12.06
N ARG A 247 -0.97 5.94 -11.89
CA ARG A 247 -2.36 5.50 -12.00
C ARG A 247 -2.72 5.02 -13.41
N GLY A 248 -2.19 5.65 -14.46
CA GLY A 248 -2.37 5.20 -15.85
C GLY A 248 -1.71 3.85 -16.14
N MET A 249 -0.60 3.54 -15.48
CA MET A 249 0.03 2.21 -15.54
C MET A 249 -0.79 1.16 -14.78
N GLU A 250 -1.32 1.53 -13.63
CA GLU A 250 -2.16 0.66 -12.80
C GLU A 250 -3.48 0.30 -13.50
N VAL A 251 -4.14 1.27 -14.13
CA VAL A 251 -5.32 1.02 -14.98
C VAL A 251 -4.97 0.08 -16.13
N GLY A 252 -3.84 0.32 -16.81
CA GLY A 252 -3.35 -0.57 -17.88
C GLY A 252 -3.11 -2.00 -17.40
N LEU A 253 -2.54 -2.18 -16.21
CA LEU A 253 -2.35 -3.48 -15.56
C LEU A 253 -3.69 -4.15 -15.23
N SER A 254 -4.64 -3.40 -14.69
CA SER A 254 -5.98 -3.91 -14.38
C SER A 254 -6.67 -4.43 -15.64
N HIS A 255 -6.60 -3.68 -16.75
CA HIS A 255 -7.17 -4.10 -18.03
C HIS A 255 -6.45 -5.30 -18.63
N LEU A 256 -5.13 -5.39 -18.51
CA LEU A 256 -4.34 -6.55 -18.94
C LEU A 256 -4.79 -7.83 -18.23
N LEU A 257 -4.90 -7.79 -16.91
CA LEU A 257 -5.33 -8.93 -16.12
C LEU A 257 -6.83 -9.25 -16.33
N ALA A 258 -7.68 -8.22 -16.50
CA ALA A 258 -9.10 -8.41 -16.82
C ALA A 258 -9.27 -9.10 -18.19
N ARG A 259 -8.48 -8.71 -19.21
CA ARG A 259 -8.52 -9.39 -20.50
C ARG A 259 -8.07 -10.84 -20.41
N ALA A 260 -7.05 -11.13 -19.63
CA ALA A 260 -6.61 -12.50 -19.38
C ALA A 260 -7.72 -13.33 -18.71
N LYS A 261 -8.42 -12.77 -17.72
CA LYS A 261 -9.54 -13.43 -17.04
C LYS A 261 -10.70 -13.72 -17.99
N GLU A 262 -11.06 -12.81 -18.87
CA GLU A 262 -12.10 -13.00 -19.87
C GLU A 262 -11.73 -14.11 -20.88
N LEU A 263 -10.52 -14.05 -21.43
CA LEU A 263 -10.03 -15.02 -22.41
C LEU A 263 -9.85 -16.42 -21.84
N PHE A 264 -9.62 -16.56 -20.55
CA PHE A 264 -9.43 -17.85 -19.91
C PHE A 264 -10.62 -18.78 -20.15
N SER A 265 -11.86 -18.27 -20.18
CA SER A 265 -13.06 -19.07 -20.42
C SER A 265 -13.07 -19.81 -21.78
N THR A 266 -12.38 -19.27 -22.76
CA THR A 266 -12.32 -19.80 -24.15
C THR A 266 -10.97 -20.39 -24.52
N GLU A 267 -9.89 -20.00 -23.83
CA GLU A 267 -8.51 -20.37 -24.17
C GLU A 267 -7.78 -21.04 -22.99
N ILE A 268 -8.44 -21.91 -22.23
CA ILE A 268 -7.91 -22.57 -21.02
C ILE A 268 -6.50 -23.15 -21.29
N ALA A 269 -6.34 -23.97 -22.32
CA ALA A 269 -5.07 -24.63 -22.64
C ALA A 269 -3.92 -23.66 -22.98
N TYR A 270 -4.24 -22.44 -23.41
CA TYR A 270 -3.24 -21.39 -23.60
C TYR A 270 -2.72 -20.89 -22.25
N PHE A 271 -3.62 -20.58 -21.31
CA PHE A 271 -3.23 -20.07 -19.99
C PHE A 271 -2.57 -21.14 -19.11
N GLU A 272 -2.98 -22.41 -19.21
CA GLU A 272 -2.29 -23.52 -18.54
C GLU A 272 -0.81 -23.63 -18.94
N ARG A 273 -0.47 -23.25 -20.17
CA ARG A 273 0.92 -23.23 -20.63
C ARG A 273 1.65 -21.91 -20.36
N SER A 274 0.97 -20.78 -20.59
CA SER A 274 1.59 -19.45 -20.56
C SER A 274 1.60 -18.79 -19.17
N ALA A 275 0.67 -19.18 -18.29
CA ALA A 275 0.49 -18.61 -16.97
C ALA A 275 -0.03 -19.62 -15.92
N PRO A 276 0.64 -20.78 -15.73
CA PRO A 276 0.10 -21.91 -14.95
C PRO A 276 -0.22 -21.56 -13.50
N LEU A 277 0.59 -20.73 -12.83
CA LEU A 277 0.32 -20.35 -11.43
C LEU A 277 -0.81 -19.31 -11.30
N LEU A 278 -1.25 -18.69 -12.40
CA LEU A 278 -2.39 -17.78 -12.39
C LEU A 278 -3.72 -18.52 -12.61
N VAL A 279 -3.70 -19.73 -13.14
CA VAL A 279 -4.90 -20.52 -13.44
C VAL A 279 -5.84 -20.69 -12.25
N PRO A 280 -5.36 -21.00 -11.02
CA PRO A 280 -6.25 -21.10 -9.86
C PRO A 280 -7.03 -19.80 -9.55
N PHE A 281 -6.45 -18.64 -9.89
CA PHE A 281 -7.10 -17.33 -9.71
C PHE A 281 -8.09 -17.02 -10.84
N LEU A 282 -7.75 -17.42 -12.06
CA LEU A 282 -8.63 -17.24 -13.22
C LEU A 282 -9.91 -18.06 -13.11
N ASN A 283 -9.85 -19.23 -12.48
CA ASN A 283 -11.01 -20.12 -12.24
C ASN A 283 -11.58 -20.04 -10.81
N GLU A 284 -11.10 -19.10 -10.01
CA GLU A 284 -11.60 -18.80 -8.65
C GLU A 284 -11.50 -19.99 -7.66
N THR A 285 -10.48 -20.85 -7.82
CA THR A 285 -10.25 -22.05 -6.97
C THR A 285 -8.96 -21.98 -6.15
N TYR A 286 -8.26 -20.83 -6.16
CA TYR A 286 -6.97 -20.68 -5.50
C TYR A 286 -7.04 -21.01 -4.00
N GLN A 287 -5.94 -21.57 -3.51
CA GLN A 287 -5.69 -21.82 -2.09
C GLN A 287 -4.51 -20.94 -1.63
N LEU A 288 -4.28 -20.88 -0.31
CA LEU A 288 -3.19 -20.11 0.27
C LEU A 288 -1.82 -20.46 -0.36
N GLU A 289 -1.58 -21.75 -0.63
CA GLU A 289 -0.33 -22.18 -1.27
C GLU A 289 -0.16 -21.60 -2.67
N ASP A 290 -1.23 -21.48 -3.45
CA ASP A 290 -1.20 -20.87 -4.79
C ASP A 290 -0.92 -19.38 -4.67
N TYR A 291 -1.53 -18.70 -3.70
CA TYR A 291 -1.30 -17.29 -3.41
C TYR A 291 0.16 -17.00 -3.09
N LEU A 292 0.78 -17.83 -2.26
CA LEU A 292 2.18 -17.69 -1.85
C LEU A 292 3.19 -17.95 -2.98
N LYS A 293 2.79 -18.59 -4.09
CA LYS A 293 3.64 -18.80 -5.27
C LYS A 293 3.72 -17.58 -6.19
N LEU A 294 2.78 -16.64 -6.07
CA LEU A 294 2.75 -15.43 -6.91
C LEU A 294 3.56 -14.29 -6.30
N ASP A 295 4.32 -13.62 -7.18
CA ASP A 295 4.99 -12.36 -6.94
C ASP A 295 5.09 -11.55 -8.25
N ASP A 296 5.63 -10.33 -8.17
CA ASP A 296 5.72 -9.43 -9.34
C ASP A 296 6.55 -10.06 -10.47
N GLY A 297 7.61 -10.82 -10.14
CA GLY A 297 8.46 -11.49 -11.11
C GLY A 297 7.72 -12.57 -11.89
N VAL A 298 6.87 -13.34 -11.22
CA VAL A 298 6.02 -14.36 -11.84
C VAL A 298 5.04 -13.72 -12.82
N LEU A 299 4.33 -12.65 -12.41
CA LEU A 299 3.39 -11.96 -13.30
C LEU A 299 4.11 -11.32 -14.49
N ASN A 300 5.26 -10.67 -14.28
CA ASN A 300 6.06 -10.11 -15.36
C ASN A 300 6.49 -11.16 -16.39
N THR A 301 6.83 -12.38 -15.94
CA THR A 301 7.13 -13.49 -16.84
C THR A 301 5.92 -13.84 -17.69
N TYR A 302 4.73 -13.86 -17.13
CA TYR A 302 3.50 -14.12 -17.89
C TYR A 302 3.20 -12.99 -18.88
N PHE A 303 3.41 -11.75 -18.51
CA PHE A 303 3.25 -10.60 -19.43
C PHE A 303 4.21 -10.69 -20.62
N ILE A 304 5.44 -11.20 -20.41
CA ILE A 304 6.39 -11.47 -21.52
C ILE A 304 5.84 -12.58 -22.44
N HIS A 305 5.30 -13.67 -21.89
CA HIS A 305 4.67 -14.72 -22.71
C HIS A 305 3.47 -14.20 -23.51
N TRP A 306 2.69 -13.28 -22.94
CA TRP A 306 1.50 -12.72 -23.57
C TRP A 306 1.81 -11.73 -24.71
N LEU A 307 3.04 -11.29 -24.87
CA LEU A 307 3.46 -10.53 -26.07
C LEU A 307 3.20 -11.32 -27.37
N GLU A 308 3.27 -12.65 -27.30
CA GLU A 308 3.06 -13.56 -28.42
C GLU A 308 1.63 -14.13 -28.47
N SER A 309 0.71 -13.58 -27.69
CA SER A 309 -0.71 -13.98 -27.72
C SER A 309 -1.33 -13.71 -29.10
N ARG A 310 -2.20 -14.61 -29.52
CA ARG A 310 -3.03 -14.41 -30.73
C ARG A 310 -4.10 -13.35 -30.53
N ASP A 311 -4.48 -13.10 -29.29
CA ASP A 311 -5.41 -12.02 -28.96
C ASP A 311 -4.68 -10.67 -29.04
N PRO A 312 -5.11 -9.77 -29.94
CA PRO A 312 -4.40 -8.51 -30.16
C PRO A 312 -4.49 -7.56 -28.98
N ILE A 313 -5.56 -7.64 -28.18
CA ILE A 313 -5.75 -6.78 -27.00
C ILE A 313 -4.80 -7.23 -25.88
N LEU A 314 -4.77 -8.53 -25.57
CA LEU A 314 -3.87 -9.08 -24.54
C LEU A 314 -2.40 -8.78 -24.87
N SER A 315 -2.00 -9.03 -26.14
CA SER A 315 -0.63 -8.78 -26.61
C SER A 315 -0.27 -7.28 -26.55
N ASP A 316 -1.18 -6.39 -26.96
CA ASP A 316 -0.91 -4.95 -26.93
C ASP A 316 -0.85 -4.39 -25.49
N LEU A 317 -1.78 -4.79 -24.62
CA LEU A 317 -1.76 -4.37 -23.20
C LEU A 317 -0.50 -4.86 -22.49
N ALA A 318 -0.06 -6.11 -22.73
CA ALA A 318 1.20 -6.63 -22.21
C ALA A 318 2.41 -5.80 -22.70
N ARG A 319 2.43 -5.48 -24.01
CA ARG A 319 3.48 -4.62 -24.60
C ARG A 319 3.46 -3.20 -24.01
N ARG A 320 2.29 -2.62 -23.79
CA ARG A 320 2.14 -1.29 -23.17
C ARG A 320 2.67 -1.29 -21.76
N PHE A 321 2.31 -2.29 -20.99
CA PHE A 321 2.77 -2.40 -19.60
C PHE A 321 4.29 -2.56 -19.52
N LEU A 322 4.85 -3.56 -20.19
CA LEU A 322 6.28 -3.85 -20.15
C LEU A 322 7.16 -2.72 -20.73
N ASN A 323 6.67 -1.99 -21.72
CA ASN A 323 7.41 -0.90 -22.36
C ASN A 323 7.02 0.50 -21.88
N ARG A 324 6.39 0.60 -20.71
CA ARG A 324 6.00 1.89 -20.08
C ARG A 324 5.21 2.81 -21.03
N LYS A 325 4.09 2.32 -21.55
CA LYS A 325 3.14 3.09 -22.35
C LYS A 325 1.82 3.28 -21.57
N PRO A 326 1.79 4.14 -20.53
CA PRO A 326 0.60 4.33 -19.73
C PRO A 326 -0.55 4.91 -20.55
N LEU A 327 -1.76 4.62 -20.14
CA LEU A 327 -2.91 5.42 -20.55
C LEU A 327 -2.70 6.87 -20.08
N LYS A 328 -3.13 7.81 -20.89
CA LYS A 328 -3.22 9.23 -20.54
C LYS A 328 -4.48 9.47 -19.74
N SER A 329 -4.50 10.54 -18.98
CA SER A 329 -5.71 10.92 -18.25
C SER A 329 -5.96 12.40 -18.27
N VAL A 330 -7.23 12.76 -18.12
CA VAL A 330 -7.70 14.11 -17.88
C VAL A 330 -8.62 14.13 -16.67
N THR A 331 -8.59 15.21 -15.91
CA THR A 331 -9.55 15.44 -14.84
C THR A 331 -10.88 15.89 -15.45
N PHE A 332 -11.99 15.48 -14.88
CA PHE A 332 -13.33 15.88 -15.31
C PHE A 332 -14.27 16.03 -14.11
N SER A 333 -15.39 16.73 -14.30
CA SER A 333 -16.47 16.79 -13.32
C SER A 333 -17.56 15.79 -13.69
N PRO A 334 -17.90 14.82 -12.83
CA PRO A 334 -18.99 13.88 -13.08
C PRO A 334 -20.35 14.57 -13.32
N GLU A 335 -20.52 15.76 -12.76
CA GLU A 335 -21.79 16.51 -12.82
C GLU A 335 -21.99 17.22 -14.16
N THR A 336 -20.91 17.69 -14.80
CA THR A 336 -20.98 18.55 -16.00
C THR A 336 -20.44 17.87 -17.26
N ASP A 337 -19.55 16.88 -17.15
CA ASP A 337 -18.78 16.37 -18.28
C ASP A 337 -19.21 14.99 -18.80
N GLN A 338 -20.28 14.40 -18.25
CA GLN A 338 -20.73 13.05 -18.61
C GLN A 338 -20.95 12.86 -20.12
N THR A 339 -21.59 13.83 -20.78
CA THR A 339 -21.84 13.78 -22.23
C THR A 339 -20.54 13.82 -23.02
N ARG A 340 -19.56 14.63 -22.58
CA ARG A 340 -18.23 14.69 -23.21
C ARG A 340 -17.48 13.40 -23.05
N ILE A 341 -17.48 12.80 -21.87
CA ILE A 341 -16.86 11.49 -21.63
C ILE A 341 -17.43 10.44 -22.60
N THR A 342 -18.74 10.38 -22.75
CA THR A 342 -19.38 9.46 -23.70
C THR A 342 -18.87 9.69 -25.13
N SER A 343 -18.81 10.95 -25.58
CA SER A 343 -18.28 11.28 -26.92
C SER A 343 -16.82 10.91 -27.09
N LEU A 344 -16.00 11.03 -26.03
CA LEU A 344 -14.59 10.62 -26.07
C LEU A 344 -14.43 9.09 -26.14
N VAL A 345 -15.27 8.34 -25.44
CA VAL A 345 -15.32 6.86 -25.54
C VAL A 345 -15.66 6.45 -26.95
N GLU A 346 -16.70 7.04 -27.57
CA GLU A 346 -17.07 6.80 -28.95
C GLU A 346 -15.93 7.14 -29.93
N ALA A 347 -15.19 8.21 -29.68
CA ALA A 347 -14.04 8.60 -30.50
C ALA A 347 -12.91 7.57 -30.41
N VAL A 348 -12.66 7.00 -29.23
CA VAL A 348 -11.67 5.92 -29.03
C VAL A 348 -12.07 4.69 -29.83
N GLU A 349 -13.34 4.31 -29.83
CA GLU A 349 -13.85 3.18 -30.60
C GLU A 349 -13.77 3.40 -32.13
N LYS A 350 -14.07 4.60 -32.62
CA LYS A 350 -13.99 4.94 -34.03
C LYS A 350 -12.60 4.75 -34.63
N VAL A 351 -11.55 4.91 -33.83
CA VAL A 351 -10.17 4.70 -34.29
C VAL A 351 -9.69 3.26 -34.06
N GLY A 352 -10.57 2.36 -33.64
CA GLY A 352 -10.33 0.93 -33.59
C GLY A 352 -9.85 0.38 -32.23
N PHE A 353 -9.81 1.21 -31.17
CA PHE A 353 -9.58 0.69 -29.83
C PHE A 353 -10.88 0.14 -29.24
N ASN A 354 -10.77 -0.95 -28.49
CA ASN A 354 -11.86 -1.46 -27.67
C ASN A 354 -11.97 -0.62 -26.38
N ALA A 355 -13.02 0.19 -26.25
CA ALA A 355 -13.16 1.12 -25.12
C ALA A 355 -13.11 0.41 -23.73
N THR A 356 -13.64 -0.81 -23.63
CA THR A 356 -13.59 -1.60 -22.38
C THR A 356 -12.19 -1.78 -21.83
N TYR A 357 -11.19 -1.91 -22.71
CA TYR A 357 -9.80 -2.19 -22.33
C TYR A 357 -8.86 -0.99 -22.50
N TYR A 358 -9.31 0.06 -23.13
CA TYR A 358 -8.47 1.22 -23.42
C TYR A 358 -9.01 2.52 -22.81
N THR A 359 -10.18 2.48 -22.16
CA THR A 359 -10.69 3.61 -21.38
C THR A 359 -11.03 3.20 -19.97
N ALA A 360 -10.95 4.13 -19.03
CA ALA A 360 -11.41 3.94 -17.67
C ALA A 360 -11.81 5.29 -17.04
N ILE A 361 -12.71 5.22 -16.09
CA ILE A 361 -13.00 6.30 -15.14
C ILE A 361 -12.53 5.82 -13.76
N ASN A 362 -11.72 6.63 -13.09
CA ASN A 362 -11.29 6.38 -11.74
C ASN A 362 -11.49 7.61 -10.86
N SER A 363 -11.84 7.40 -9.62
CA SER A 363 -11.97 8.48 -8.64
C SER A 363 -11.00 8.24 -7.47
N SER A 364 -10.58 9.32 -6.82
CA SER A 364 -9.73 9.25 -5.64
C SER A 364 -10.36 8.52 -4.44
N PHE A 365 -11.65 8.23 -4.51
CA PHE A 365 -12.34 7.48 -3.45
C PHE A 365 -12.01 5.98 -3.45
N ASP A 366 -11.51 5.44 -4.55
CA ASP A 366 -11.12 4.03 -4.69
C ASP A 366 -9.70 3.75 -4.20
N LEU A 367 -9.09 4.68 -3.47
CA LEU A 367 -7.69 4.59 -3.08
C LEU A 367 -7.53 3.98 -1.69
N PRO A 368 -6.61 3.03 -1.53
CA PRO A 368 -6.44 2.23 -0.32
C PRO A 368 -5.91 2.98 0.90
N TYR A 369 -5.72 4.30 0.80
CA TYR A 369 -5.13 5.11 1.86
C TYR A 369 -6.13 6.13 2.38
N ASP A 370 -6.51 6.01 3.65
CA ASP A 370 -7.40 6.96 4.31
C ASP A 370 -6.73 8.31 4.58
N LEU A 371 -7.36 9.38 4.09
CA LEU A 371 -7.05 10.72 4.56
C LEU A 371 -7.48 10.87 6.04
N TYR A 372 -6.70 11.62 6.81
CA TYR A 372 -7.08 11.97 8.18
C TYR A 372 -8.47 12.63 8.23
N ARG A 373 -9.37 12.08 9.04
CA ARG A 373 -10.75 12.57 9.20
C ARG A 373 -11.05 12.77 10.69
N PRO A 374 -10.78 13.95 11.24
CA PRO A 374 -10.90 14.20 12.68
C PRO A 374 -12.32 14.02 13.25
N ASN A 375 -13.34 14.14 12.41
CA ASN A 375 -14.75 14.02 12.83
C ASN A 375 -15.33 12.61 12.62
N ALA A 376 -14.52 11.60 12.31
CA ALA A 376 -15.01 10.24 12.22
C ALA A 376 -15.41 9.69 13.59
N LYS A 377 -16.53 8.97 13.65
CA LYS A 377 -17.08 8.40 14.91
C LYS A 377 -16.18 7.35 15.57
N ASN A 378 -15.09 6.92 14.91
CA ASN A 378 -14.19 5.91 15.42
C ASN A 378 -12.98 6.58 16.08
N SER A 379 -12.76 6.37 17.38
CA SER A 379 -11.64 6.95 18.14
C SER A 379 -10.25 6.57 17.60
N ARG A 380 -10.13 5.46 16.84
CA ARG A 380 -8.87 5.06 16.19
C ARG A 380 -8.44 5.99 15.06
N THR A 381 -9.33 6.85 14.58
CA THR A 381 -9.05 7.81 13.50
C THR A 381 -8.70 9.20 14.01
N GLN A 382 -8.62 9.40 15.33
CA GLN A 382 -8.27 10.65 15.95
C GLN A 382 -6.81 10.67 16.39
N ILE A 383 -6.21 11.86 16.41
CA ILE A 383 -4.88 12.09 16.95
C ILE A 383 -5.03 12.89 18.24
N GLU A 384 -4.79 12.23 19.37
CA GLU A 384 -4.91 12.82 20.68
C GLU A 384 -3.62 13.50 21.13
N LEU A 385 -3.70 14.78 21.47
CA LEU A 385 -2.64 15.53 22.13
C LEU A 385 -2.88 15.55 23.63
N GLN A 386 -1.84 15.24 24.40
CA GLN A 386 -1.91 15.22 25.87
C GLN A 386 -1.29 16.48 26.46
N GLU A 387 -2.07 17.18 27.25
CA GLU A 387 -1.62 18.30 28.07
C GLU A 387 -0.83 17.84 29.32
N LYS A 388 -0.23 18.80 30.05
CA LYS A 388 0.56 18.50 31.27
C LYS A 388 -0.26 17.92 32.41
N ASP A 389 -1.53 18.23 32.49
CA ASP A 389 -2.47 17.71 33.48
C ASP A 389 -3.09 16.36 33.10
N GLY A 390 -2.73 15.81 31.91
CA GLY A 390 -3.25 14.55 31.39
C GLY A 390 -4.50 14.70 30.52
N THR A 391 -5.05 15.90 30.34
CA THR A 391 -6.19 16.16 29.46
C THR A 391 -5.84 15.84 28.03
N LEU A 392 -6.73 15.15 27.31
CA LEU A 392 -6.58 14.82 25.89
C LEU A 392 -7.40 15.79 25.03
N ILE A 393 -6.79 16.29 23.96
CA ILE A 393 -7.42 17.20 23.00
C ILE A 393 -7.11 16.69 21.59
N GLU A 394 -8.15 16.54 20.77
CA GLU A 394 -7.99 16.13 19.38
C GLU A 394 -7.24 17.23 18.57
N LEU A 395 -6.29 16.81 17.73
CA LEU A 395 -5.34 17.67 17.02
C LEU A 395 -6.03 18.80 16.20
N SER A 396 -7.12 18.50 15.49
CA SER A 396 -7.79 19.50 14.66
C SER A 396 -8.48 20.63 15.47
N HIS A 397 -8.72 20.41 16.75
CA HIS A 397 -9.28 21.45 17.63
C HIS A 397 -8.25 22.51 18.03
N VAL A 398 -6.97 22.19 17.95
CA VAL A 398 -5.87 23.09 18.34
C VAL A 398 -4.97 23.50 17.18
N SER A 399 -5.00 22.76 16.07
CA SER A 399 -4.25 23.06 14.87
C SER A 399 -5.16 23.60 13.77
N ALA A 400 -5.06 24.90 13.49
CA ALA A 400 -5.77 25.54 12.35
C ALA A 400 -5.33 24.95 11.00
N LEU A 401 -4.07 24.52 10.86
CA LEU A 401 -3.53 23.88 9.67
C LEU A 401 -4.20 22.54 9.40
N VAL A 402 -4.26 21.67 10.42
CA VAL A 402 -4.90 20.37 10.33
C VAL A 402 -6.41 20.51 10.14
N ALA A 403 -7.06 21.43 10.82
CA ALA A 403 -8.48 21.72 10.62
C ALA A 403 -8.79 22.15 9.18
N ALA A 404 -7.91 22.92 8.54
CA ALA A 404 -8.06 23.32 7.13
C ALA A 404 -7.85 22.17 6.14
N LEU A 405 -6.98 21.21 6.45
CA LEU A 405 -6.74 20.02 5.64
C LEU A 405 -7.84 18.96 5.85
N ALA A 406 -8.40 18.91 7.05
CA ALA A 406 -9.45 17.96 7.42
C ALA A 406 -10.76 18.28 6.66
N GLY A 407 -11.22 17.36 5.86
CA GLY A 407 -12.47 17.50 5.11
C GLY A 407 -12.32 17.98 3.66
N GLN A 408 -11.11 18.26 3.19
CA GLN A 408 -10.87 18.46 1.77
C GLN A 408 -10.78 17.11 1.05
N SER A 409 -11.91 16.47 0.77
CA SER A 409 -11.99 15.41 -0.22
C SER A 409 -12.01 16.06 -1.61
N GLN A 410 -10.86 16.36 -2.17
CA GLN A 410 -10.82 16.64 -3.61
C GLN A 410 -11.00 15.29 -4.33
N GLY A 411 -12.21 15.06 -4.84
CA GLY A 411 -12.45 13.96 -5.76
C GLY A 411 -11.64 14.19 -7.03
N ASP A 412 -10.52 13.51 -7.18
CA ASP A 412 -9.75 13.53 -8.43
C ASP A 412 -10.38 12.52 -9.40
N HIS A 413 -11.49 12.93 -10.05
CA HIS A 413 -12.10 12.13 -11.09
C HIS A 413 -11.30 12.24 -12.37
N ARG A 414 -10.81 11.08 -12.86
CA ARG A 414 -10.00 11.00 -14.08
C ARG A 414 -10.63 10.06 -15.09
N PHE A 415 -10.65 10.53 -16.34
CA PHE A 415 -10.91 9.70 -17.50
C PHE A 415 -9.57 9.31 -18.14
N TYR A 416 -9.37 8.02 -18.35
CA TYR A 416 -8.17 7.43 -18.94
C TYR A 416 -8.46 7.00 -20.39
N PHE A 417 -7.44 7.14 -21.26
CA PHE A 417 -7.57 6.86 -22.69
C PHE A 417 -6.21 6.55 -23.34
N PRO A 418 -6.19 5.94 -24.55
CA PRO A 418 -4.94 5.65 -25.25
C PRO A 418 -4.13 6.91 -25.53
N ARG A 419 -2.82 6.84 -25.29
CA ARG A 419 -1.90 7.94 -25.55
C ARG A 419 -1.97 8.44 -27.00
N GLU A 420 -2.23 7.55 -27.93
CA GLU A 420 -2.35 7.82 -29.36
C GLU A 420 -3.41 8.87 -29.69
N MET A 421 -4.44 9.01 -28.83
CA MET A 421 -5.47 10.03 -28.98
C MET A 421 -4.94 11.47 -28.87
N THR A 422 -3.75 11.67 -28.25
CA THR A 422 -3.13 13.00 -28.05
C THR A 422 -1.76 13.14 -28.71
N HIS A 423 -1.24 12.09 -29.36
CA HIS A 423 0.10 12.12 -29.90
C HIS A 423 0.15 12.81 -31.27
N GLU A 424 1.18 13.66 -31.48
CA GLU A 424 1.41 14.39 -32.71
C GLU A 424 2.26 13.62 -33.73
N ASP A 425 2.75 12.42 -33.33
CA ASP A 425 3.63 11.63 -34.19
C ASP A 425 2.82 10.69 -35.08
N HIS A 426 2.79 11.10 -36.30
CA HIS A 426 1.81 10.73 -37.29
C HIS A 426 2.33 9.80 -38.35
N SER A 427 3.04 8.83 -37.99
CA SER A 427 3.80 8.15 -39.03
C SER A 427 3.07 7.18 -39.93
N THR A 428 1.87 6.71 -39.72
CA THR A 428 1.46 5.66 -40.65
C THR A 428 0.00 5.25 -40.89
N SER A 429 -1.06 5.80 -40.34
CA SER A 429 -2.40 5.29 -40.72
C SER A 429 -3.53 6.31 -40.49
N TYR A 430 -3.47 7.25 -41.32
CA TYR A 430 -3.52 8.57 -41.05
C TYR A 430 -4.82 9.27 -41.27
N ASP A 431 -5.51 9.03 -42.40
CA ASP A 431 -6.56 9.94 -42.82
C ASP A 431 -7.87 9.84 -42.02
N LEU A 432 -8.22 8.63 -41.58
CA LEU A 432 -9.40 8.41 -40.74
C LEU A 432 -9.17 8.76 -39.25
N PHE A 433 -7.92 8.64 -38.80
CA PHE A 433 -7.57 8.91 -37.41
C PHE A 433 -7.44 10.41 -37.13
N TYR A 434 -6.95 11.18 -38.07
CA TYR A 434 -6.57 12.58 -37.86
C TYR A 434 -7.73 13.48 -37.46
N GLU A 435 -8.86 13.38 -38.14
CA GLU A 435 -10.05 14.20 -37.82
C GLU A 435 -10.59 13.87 -36.41
N THR A 436 -10.67 12.57 -36.07
CA THR A 436 -11.10 12.13 -34.74
C THR A 436 -10.11 12.56 -33.66
N TYR A 437 -8.81 12.50 -33.95
CA TYR A 437 -7.77 12.98 -33.08
C TYR A 437 -7.87 14.48 -32.81
N LEU A 438 -8.09 15.30 -33.83
CA LEU A 438 -8.29 16.74 -33.66
C LEU A 438 -9.54 17.07 -32.85
N GLN A 439 -10.63 16.35 -33.06
CA GLN A 439 -11.85 16.48 -32.27
C GLN A 439 -11.59 16.12 -30.79
N PHE A 440 -10.91 15.01 -30.55
CA PHE A 440 -10.54 14.59 -29.19
C PHE A 440 -9.66 15.63 -28.51
N ARG A 441 -8.62 16.11 -29.18
CA ARG A 441 -7.70 17.11 -28.68
C ARG A 441 -8.39 18.44 -28.35
N ALA A 442 -9.43 18.81 -29.11
CA ALA A 442 -10.21 20.03 -28.85
C ALA A 442 -10.94 20.00 -27.51
N HIS A 443 -11.18 18.83 -26.93
CA HIS A 443 -11.81 18.68 -25.62
C HIS A 443 -10.83 18.77 -24.44
N ILE A 444 -9.52 18.89 -24.71
CA ILE A 444 -8.48 18.84 -23.68
C ILE A 444 -7.70 20.16 -23.70
N VAL A 445 -7.77 20.92 -22.61
CA VAL A 445 -6.95 22.12 -22.41
C VAL A 445 -6.19 21.98 -21.09
N ASN A 446 -4.86 22.07 -21.17
CA ASN A 446 -3.97 21.97 -20.00
C ASN A 446 -4.22 20.73 -19.11
N GLY A 447 -4.59 19.60 -19.73
CA GLY A 447 -4.84 18.35 -19.02
C GLY A 447 -6.22 18.21 -18.38
N ALA A 448 -7.13 19.17 -18.64
CA ALA A 448 -8.52 19.09 -18.20
C ALA A 448 -9.49 19.11 -19.40
N LEU A 449 -10.64 18.47 -19.25
CA LEU A 449 -11.75 18.57 -20.21
C LEU A 449 -12.35 19.97 -20.19
N ILE A 450 -12.67 20.51 -21.36
CA ILE A 450 -13.34 21.80 -21.56
C ILE A 450 -14.75 21.60 -22.09
#